data_e83227819f2fbd6c305fefa76a7ee0f7
#
_entry.id   e83227819f2fbd6c305fefa76a7ee0f7
#
_cell.length_a   1.000
_cell.length_b   1.000
_cell.length_c   1.000
_cell.angle_alpha   90.00
_cell.angle_beta   90.00
_cell.angle_gamma   90.00
#
_symmetry.space_group_name_H-M   'P 1'
#
loop_
_entity.id
_entity.type
_entity.pdbx_description
1 polymer ?
#
loop_
_entity_poly.entity_id
_entity_poly.type
_entity_poly.pdbx_seq_one_letter_code
_entity_poly.pdbx_strand_id
1 'polypeptide(L)'
;MEESLPPDEALDRKLAETAGEDQRILLVKPANFEQLEIAREIRQDSAVVVQGPPGTGKTHTIVNLLSNFLAEGKRVLVTSASSHALTVLKEKMPASLQPLCITMIEDKRDLEKTSTSLVTKLTELKESTLKRRITEAEEDRVEILNKLRQSRRALYEALEAEKCKYSDHPIRSEEHTSEL
;
A
#
# COMPACT_ATOMS: atom_id res chain seq x y z
N MET A 1 -14.31 -25.39 13.26
CA MET A 1 -14.07 -24.80 14.59
C MET A 1 -13.08 -23.68 14.35
N GLU A 2 -13.54 -22.44 14.34
CA GLU A 2 -12.64 -21.28 14.32
C GLU A 2 -12.01 -21.20 15.72
N GLU A 3 -10.72 -21.40 15.78
CA GLU A 3 -9.95 -21.15 16.99
C GLU A 3 -10.07 -19.66 17.32
N SER A 4 -10.72 -19.34 18.44
CA SER A 4 -10.83 -17.95 18.90
C SER A 4 -9.43 -17.46 19.26
N LEU A 5 -8.95 -16.45 18.51
CA LEU A 5 -7.69 -15.78 18.80
C LEU A 5 -7.68 -15.19 20.22
N PRO A 6 -6.52 -15.15 20.88
CA PRO A 6 -6.37 -14.43 22.15
C PRO A 6 -6.91 -12.99 22.02
N PRO A 7 -7.51 -12.41 23.08
CA PRO A 7 -8.11 -11.08 23.02
C PRO A 7 -7.18 -10.00 22.46
N ASP A 8 -5.91 -10.08 22.77
CA ASP A 8 -4.89 -9.13 22.32
C ASP A 8 -4.61 -9.24 20.82
N GLU A 9 -4.57 -10.45 20.27
CA GLU A 9 -4.38 -10.67 18.84
C GLU A 9 -5.63 -10.30 18.03
N ALA A 10 -6.81 -10.51 18.61
CA ALA A 10 -8.07 -10.12 17.98
C ALA A 10 -8.19 -8.58 17.88
N LEU A 11 -7.76 -7.85 18.91
CA LEU A 11 -7.72 -6.39 18.89
C LEU A 11 -6.71 -5.86 17.87
N ASP A 12 -5.49 -6.39 17.87
CA ASP A 12 -4.45 -6.00 16.92
C ASP A 12 -4.88 -6.24 15.47
N ARG A 13 -5.54 -7.37 15.20
CA ARG A 13 -6.11 -7.68 13.89
C ARG A 13 -7.17 -6.67 13.48
N LYS A 14 -8.12 -6.38 14.36
CA LYS A 14 -9.19 -5.40 14.11
C LYS A 14 -8.63 -4.00 13.85
N LEU A 15 -7.64 -3.58 14.61
CA LEU A 15 -6.97 -2.29 14.43
C LEU A 15 -6.17 -2.24 13.13
N ALA A 16 -5.51 -3.32 12.73
CA ALA A 16 -4.79 -3.43 11.47
C ALA A 16 -5.74 -3.39 10.26
N GLU A 17 -6.88 -4.08 10.34
CA GLU A 17 -7.93 -4.06 9.32
C GLU A 17 -8.50 -2.63 9.15
N THR A 18 -8.81 -1.95 10.26
CA THR A 18 -9.34 -0.58 10.24
C THR A 18 -8.34 0.43 9.68
N ALA A 19 -7.05 0.24 9.95
CA ALA A 19 -5.99 1.12 9.44
C ALA A 19 -5.54 0.79 8.01
N GLY A 20 -6.11 -0.25 7.39
CA GLY A 20 -5.74 -0.65 6.04
C GLY A 20 -4.36 -1.29 5.92
N GLU A 21 -3.80 -1.81 7.01
CA GLU A 21 -2.52 -2.52 6.96
C GLU A 21 -2.70 -3.90 6.33
N ASP A 22 -2.01 -4.11 5.23
CA ASP A 22 -1.83 -5.43 4.64
C ASP A 22 -0.33 -5.71 4.54
N GLN A 23 0.13 -6.70 5.28
CA GLN A 23 1.54 -7.12 5.29
C GLN A 23 2.01 -7.65 3.93
N ARG A 24 1.09 -8.00 3.04
CA ARG A 24 1.38 -8.57 1.71
C ARG A 24 1.43 -7.52 0.61
N ILE A 25 0.95 -6.30 0.86
CA ILE A 25 0.94 -5.22 -0.14
C ILE A 25 2.16 -4.33 0.08
N LEU A 26 3.02 -4.25 -0.94
CA LEU A 26 4.22 -3.42 -0.93
C LEU A 26 3.97 -2.18 -1.77
N LEU A 27 3.85 -1.03 -1.11
CA LEU A 27 3.59 0.25 -1.76
C LEU A 27 4.85 1.11 -1.73
N VAL A 28 5.14 1.74 -2.85
CA VAL A 28 6.30 2.66 -3.01
C VAL A 28 5.93 4.12 -2.79
N LYS A 29 4.64 4.42 -2.73
CA LYS A 29 4.08 5.75 -2.45
C LYS A 29 2.99 5.65 -1.41
N PRO A 30 2.77 6.72 -0.61
CA PRO A 30 1.63 6.77 0.30
C PRO A 30 0.32 6.47 -0.43
N ALA A 31 -0.58 5.75 0.22
CA ALA A 31 -1.89 5.41 -0.30
C ALA A 31 -2.97 5.69 0.75
N ASN A 32 -4.14 6.08 0.30
CA ASN A 32 -5.33 6.17 1.13
C ASN A 32 -6.03 4.80 1.21
N PHE A 33 -7.07 4.72 2.02
CA PHE A 33 -7.81 3.47 2.24
C PHE A 33 -8.40 2.91 0.94
N GLU A 34 -9.02 3.75 0.11
CA GLU A 34 -9.63 3.35 -1.17
C GLU A 34 -8.61 2.76 -2.15
N GLN A 35 -7.40 3.34 -2.20
CA GLN A 35 -6.31 2.84 -3.03
C GLN A 35 -5.76 1.51 -2.53
N LEU A 36 -5.79 1.27 -1.23
CA LEU A 36 -5.44 -0.02 -0.63
C LEU A 36 -6.50 -1.09 -0.94
N GLU A 37 -7.78 -0.72 -0.89
CA GLU A 37 -8.87 -1.62 -1.27
C GLU A 37 -8.73 -2.11 -2.71
N ILE A 38 -8.40 -1.23 -3.66
CA ILE A 38 -8.13 -1.61 -5.05
C ILE A 38 -7.02 -2.68 -5.11
N ALA A 39 -5.95 -2.50 -4.32
CA ALA A 39 -4.85 -3.45 -4.29
C ALA A 39 -5.25 -4.81 -3.69
N ARG A 40 -6.23 -4.85 -2.78
CA ARG A 40 -6.79 -6.06 -2.20
C ARG A 40 -7.71 -6.77 -3.19
N GLU A 41 -8.63 -6.03 -3.80
CA GLU A 41 -9.59 -6.56 -4.78
C GLU A 41 -8.88 -7.24 -5.96
N ILE A 42 -7.84 -6.61 -6.52
CA ILE A 42 -7.06 -7.17 -7.64
C ILE A 42 -6.41 -8.52 -7.29
N ARG A 43 -6.22 -8.82 -6.01
CA ARG A 43 -5.69 -10.13 -5.59
C ARG A 43 -6.75 -11.22 -5.53
N GLN A 44 -8.00 -10.83 -5.32
CA GLN A 44 -9.13 -11.75 -5.14
C GLN A 44 -9.87 -11.97 -6.45
N ASP A 45 -9.97 -10.93 -7.26
CA ASP A 45 -10.77 -10.91 -8.48
C ASP A 45 -9.90 -11.01 -9.74
N SER A 46 -10.45 -11.64 -10.76
CA SER A 46 -9.81 -11.77 -12.07
C SER A 46 -9.79 -10.46 -12.87
N ALA A 47 -10.67 -9.52 -12.53
CA ALA A 47 -10.75 -8.20 -13.17
C ALA A 47 -11.34 -7.17 -12.20
N VAL A 48 -10.70 -6.00 -12.17
CA VAL A 48 -11.17 -4.85 -11.36
C VAL A 48 -11.24 -3.61 -12.25
N VAL A 49 -12.35 -2.88 -12.17
CA VAL A 49 -12.55 -1.62 -12.88
C VAL A 49 -12.42 -0.47 -11.89
N VAL A 50 -11.44 0.40 -12.13
CA VAL A 50 -11.20 1.57 -11.28
C VAL A 50 -11.59 2.84 -12.00
N GLN A 51 -12.57 3.54 -11.47
CA GLN A 51 -13.03 4.82 -11.99
C GLN A 51 -12.82 5.93 -10.96
N GLY A 52 -12.41 7.09 -11.42
CA GLY A 52 -12.25 8.26 -10.55
C GLY A 52 -12.03 9.54 -11.34
N PRO A 53 -12.49 10.69 -10.83
CA PRO A 53 -12.28 11.99 -11.48
C PRO A 53 -10.79 12.35 -11.56
N PRO A 54 -10.41 13.39 -12.34
CA PRO A 54 -9.06 13.94 -12.34
C PRO A 54 -8.63 14.34 -10.92
N GLY A 55 -7.35 14.11 -10.58
CA GLY A 55 -6.81 14.50 -9.27
C GLY A 55 -6.95 13.46 -8.14
N THR A 56 -7.69 12.37 -8.31
CA THR A 56 -7.89 11.32 -7.27
C THR A 56 -6.66 10.42 -7.04
N GLY A 57 -5.56 10.66 -7.73
CA GLY A 57 -4.34 9.86 -7.54
C GLY A 57 -4.28 8.57 -8.35
N LYS A 58 -5.12 8.40 -9.39
CA LYS A 58 -5.11 7.19 -10.25
C LYS A 58 -3.71 6.75 -10.69
N THR A 59 -2.89 7.67 -11.15
CA THR A 59 -1.51 7.37 -11.57
C THR A 59 -0.65 6.87 -10.40
N HIS A 60 -0.84 7.40 -9.19
CA HIS A 60 -0.15 6.92 -7.99
C HIS A 60 -0.59 5.49 -7.63
N THR A 61 -1.89 5.21 -7.72
CA THR A 61 -2.43 3.86 -7.53
C THR A 61 -1.81 2.87 -8.52
N ILE A 62 -1.76 3.24 -9.82
CA ILE A 62 -1.14 2.39 -10.85
C ILE A 62 0.34 2.14 -10.54
N VAL A 63 1.10 3.17 -10.15
CA VAL A 63 2.53 3.03 -9.77
C VAL A 63 2.69 2.07 -8.58
N ASN A 64 1.85 2.19 -7.56
CA ASN A 64 1.85 1.31 -6.42
C ASN A 64 1.54 -0.15 -6.80
N LEU A 65 0.50 -0.37 -7.62
CA LEU A 65 0.14 -1.70 -8.10
C LEU A 65 1.24 -2.33 -8.94
N LEU A 66 1.83 -1.58 -9.87
CA LEU A 66 2.95 -2.06 -10.69
C LEU A 66 4.15 -2.45 -9.82
N SER A 67 4.49 -1.62 -8.85
CA SER A 67 5.61 -1.89 -7.95
C SER A 67 5.36 -3.13 -7.10
N ASN A 68 4.14 -3.30 -6.59
CA ASN A 68 3.74 -4.48 -5.83
C ASN A 68 3.80 -5.76 -6.69
N PHE A 69 3.28 -5.73 -7.92
CA PHE A 69 3.33 -6.87 -8.82
C PHE A 69 4.75 -7.26 -9.22
N LEU A 70 5.63 -6.26 -9.43
CA LEU A 70 7.04 -6.52 -9.70
C LEU A 70 7.74 -7.15 -8.49
N ALA A 71 7.41 -6.71 -7.26
CA ALA A 71 7.94 -7.31 -6.04
C ALA A 71 7.46 -8.77 -5.84
N GLU A 72 6.26 -9.10 -6.34
CA GLU A 72 5.73 -10.47 -6.40
C GLU A 72 6.32 -11.30 -7.56
N GLY A 73 7.24 -10.76 -8.34
CA GLY A 73 7.85 -11.43 -9.50
C GLY A 73 6.92 -11.55 -10.72
N LYS A 74 5.81 -10.80 -10.74
CA LYS A 74 4.86 -10.80 -11.86
C LYS A 74 5.37 -9.96 -13.02
N ARG A 75 5.01 -10.39 -14.23
CA ARG A 75 5.18 -9.61 -15.47
C ARG A 75 3.88 -8.86 -15.75
N VAL A 76 3.97 -7.55 -15.97
CA VAL A 76 2.81 -6.68 -16.13
C VAL A 76 2.85 -6.00 -17.49
N LEU A 77 1.75 -6.05 -18.22
CA LEU A 77 1.55 -5.29 -19.45
C LEU A 77 0.65 -4.09 -19.14
N VAL A 78 1.13 -2.90 -19.51
CA VAL A 78 0.34 -1.66 -19.39
C VAL A 78 0.04 -1.13 -20.77
N THR A 79 -1.23 -0.90 -21.07
CA THR A 79 -1.68 -0.33 -22.34
C THR A 79 -2.43 0.98 -22.09
N SER A 80 -2.34 1.91 -23.03
CA SER A 80 -3.06 3.19 -22.99
C SER A 80 -3.38 3.65 -24.39
N ALA A 81 -4.45 4.39 -24.55
CA ALA A 81 -4.78 5.09 -25.79
C ALA A 81 -3.82 6.27 -26.08
N SER A 82 -3.09 6.76 -25.08
CA SER A 82 -2.12 7.85 -25.19
C SER A 82 -0.73 7.39 -24.82
N SER A 83 0.22 7.54 -25.76
CA SER A 83 1.65 7.31 -25.51
C SER A 83 2.20 8.22 -24.42
N HIS A 84 1.75 9.46 -24.36
CA HIS A 84 2.13 10.42 -23.32
C HIS A 84 1.75 9.91 -21.91
N ALA A 85 0.61 9.28 -21.74
CA ALA A 85 0.21 8.71 -20.45
C ALA A 85 1.16 7.61 -19.98
N LEU A 86 1.69 6.78 -20.89
CA LEU A 86 2.68 5.75 -20.57
C LEU A 86 4.03 6.36 -20.20
N THR A 87 4.45 7.41 -20.90
CA THR A 87 5.68 8.16 -20.56
C THR A 87 5.59 8.75 -19.16
N VAL A 88 4.51 9.46 -18.85
CA VAL A 88 4.26 10.04 -17.51
C VAL A 88 4.22 8.95 -16.44
N LEU A 89 3.62 7.81 -16.73
CA LEU A 89 3.58 6.69 -15.80
C LEU A 89 4.99 6.17 -15.50
N LYS A 90 5.81 5.97 -16.53
CA LYS A 90 7.21 5.53 -16.38
C LYS A 90 8.04 6.51 -15.57
N GLU A 91 7.90 7.82 -15.82
CA GLU A 91 8.60 8.88 -15.06
C GLU A 91 8.20 8.90 -13.57
N LYS A 92 6.95 8.51 -13.25
CA LYS A 92 6.47 8.43 -11.87
C LYS A 92 6.87 7.15 -11.15
N MET A 93 7.38 6.15 -11.86
CA MET A 93 7.96 4.96 -11.23
C MET A 93 9.22 5.33 -10.44
N PRO A 94 9.51 4.64 -9.31
CA PRO A 94 10.77 4.81 -8.60
C PRO A 94 11.97 4.61 -9.54
N ALA A 95 13.01 5.43 -9.38
CA ALA A 95 14.20 5.39 -10.21
C ALA A 95 14.87 4.00 -10.24
N SER A 96 14.75 3.24 -9.15
CA SER A 96 15.23 1.85 -9.06
C SER A 96 14.43 0.87 -9.92
N LEU A 97 13.15 1.15 -10.20
CA LEU A 97 12.25 0.29 -10.97
C LEU A 97 12.11 0.72 -12.44
N GLN A 98 12.40 1.98 -12.76
CA GLN A 98 12.33 2.49 -14.14
C GLN A 98 13.11 1.64 -15.15
N PRO A 99 14.32 1.12 -14.85
CA PRO A 99 15.04 0.26 -15.77
C PRO A 99 14.32 -1.05 -16.12
N LEU A 100 13.39 -1.51 -15.28
CA LEU A 100 12.57 -2.70 -15.54
C LEU A 100 11.39 -2.41 -16.47
N CYS A 101 11.11 -1.14 -16.77
CA CYS A 101 10.01 -0.71 -17.62
C CYS A 101 10.48 -0.61 -19.08
N ILE A 102 10.05 -1.57 -19.91
CA ILE A 102 10.28 -1.54 -21.34
C ILE A 102 9.11 -0.83 -22.02
N THR A 103 9.37 0.26 -22.72
CA THR A 103 8.37 1.01 -23.49
C THR A 103 8.44 0.63 -24.97
N MET A 104 7.30 0.27 -25.55
CA MET A 104 7.19 -0.08 -26.98
C MET A 104 6.60 1.08 -27.81
N ILE A 105 6.83 2.31 -27.38
CA ILE A 105 6.27 3.52 -28.01
C ILE A 105 7.25 4.10 -29.02
N GLU A 106 8.54 3.81 -28.87
CA GLU A 106 9.65 4.39 -29.60
C GLU A 106 10.27 3.38 -30.57
N ASP A 107 11.11 3.89 -31.48
CA ASP A 107 11.76 3.09 -32.52
C ASP A 107 12.49 1.86 -31.97
N LYS A 108 12.60 0.80 -32.79
CA LYS A 108 13.30 -0.45 -32.47
C LYS A 108 14.69 -0.25 -31.85
N ARG A 109 15.39 0.84 -32.20
CA ARG A 109 16.72 1.17 -31.66
C ARG A 109 16.73 1.49 -30.18
N ASP A 110 15.65 2.08 -29.65
CA ASP A 110 15.55 2.41 -28.22
C ASP A 110 15.16 1.18 -27.39
N LEU A 111 14.45 0.26 -28.00
CA LEU A 111 14.17 -1.04 -27.39
C LEU A 111 15.46 -1.86 -27.18
N GLU A 112 16.36 -1.88 -28.17
CA GLU A 112 17.66 -2.57 -28.08
C GLU A 112 18.56 -1.95 -27.00
N LYS A 113 18.64 -0.62 -26.93
CA LYS A 113 19.39 0.08 -25.89
C LYS A 113 18.85 -0.18 -24.48
N THR A 114 17.53 -0.16 -24.34
CA THR A 114 16.86 -0.42 -23.05
C THR A 114 17.09 -1.87 -22.63
N SER A 115 16.96 -2.84 -23.53
CA SER A 115 17.20 -4.25 -23.22
C SER A 115 18.65 -4.54 -22.85
N THR A 116 19.61 -3.96 -23.57
CA THR A 116 21.05 -4.09 -23.26
C THR A 116 21.38 -3.48 -21.90
N SER A 117 20.86 -2.31 -21.59
CA SER A 117 21.03 -1.66 -20.28
C SER A 117 20.46 -2.50 -19.15
N LEU A 118 19.32 -3.16 -19.35
CA LEU A 118 18.71 -4.09 -18.40
C LEU A 118 19.61 -5.30 -18.12
N VAL A 119 20.08 -5.95 -19.18
CA VAL A 119 20.95 -7.14 -19.06
C VAL A 119 22.23 -6.77 -18.30
N THR A 120 22.85 -5.65 -18.64
CA THR A 120 24.06 -5.17 -17.94
C THR A 120 23.80 -4.95 -16.45
N LYS A 121 22.73 -4.28 -16.09
CA LYS A 121 22.37 -4.04 -14.68
C LYS A 121 22.04 -5.32 -13.92
N LEU A 122 21.34 -6.27 -14.55
CA LEU A 122 21.03 -7.56 -13.95
C LEU A 122 22.28 -8.41 -13.71
N THR A 123 23.26 -8.36 -14.62
CA THR A 123 24.53 -9.08 -14.47
C THR A 123 25.44 -8.47 -13.39
N GLU A 124 25.33 -7.17 -13.13
CA GLU A 124 26.07 -6.50 -12.07
C GLU A 124 25.53 -6.83 -10.67
N LEU A 125 24.28 -7.26 -10.56
CA LEU A 125 23.64 -7.60 -9.29
C LEU A 125 24.08 -8.98 -8.81
N LYS A 126 24.94 -9.02 -7.79
CA LYS A 126 25.32 -10.28 -7.13
C LYS A 126 24.14 -10.80 -6.30
N GLU A 127 23.75 -12.05 -6.54
CA GLU A 127 22.65 -12.70 -5.83
C GLU A 127 22.79 -12.66 -4.29
N SER A 128 23.99 -12.84 -3.78
CA SER A 128 24.27 -12.76 -2.35
C SER A 128 23.99 -11.37 -1.76
N THR A 129 24.31 -10.31 -2.52
CA THR A 129 24.05 -8.92 -2.11
C THR A 129 22.54 -8.62 -2.10
N LEU A 130 21.82 -9.14 -3.09
CA LEU A 130 20.36 -8.97 -3.16
C LEU A 130 19.66 -9.70 -2.02
N LYS A 131 20.02 -10.96 -1.76
CA LYS A 131 19.46 -11.73 -0.64
C LYS A 131 19.65 -11.00 0.69
N ARG A 132 20.86 -10.55 0.97
CA ARG A 132 21.16 -9.80 2.20
C ARG A 132 20.28 -8.53 2.32
N ARG A 133 20.18 -7.73 1.26
CA ARG A 133 19.35 -6.52 1.26
C ARG A 133 17.85 -6.79 1.43
N ILE A 134 17.38 -7.91 0.88
CA ILE A 134 15.98 -8.34 1.07
C ILE A 134 15.76 -8.68 2.54
N THR A 135 16.62 -9.49 3.14
CA THR A 135 16.51 -9.87 4.56
C THR A 135 16.56 -8.65 5.48
N GLU A 136 17.53 -7.76 5.28
CA GLU A 136 17.66 -6.51 6.05
C GLU A 136 16.37 -5.66 5.94
N ALA A 137 15.81 -5.50 4.72
CA ALA A 137 14.59 -4.74 4.51
C ALA A 137 13.33 -5.41 5.11
N GLU A 138 13.28 -6.75 5.13
CA GLU A 138 12.20 -7.50 5.78
C GLU A 138 12.27 -7.36 7.31
N GLU A 139 13.46 -7.42 7.90
CA GLU A 139 13.68 -7.19 9.33
C GLU A 139 13.26 -5.77 9.73
N ASP A 140 13.74 -4.75 9.01
CA ASP A 140 13.36 -3.35 9.23
C ASP A 140 11.85 -3.15 9.14
N ARG A 141 11.20 -3.77 8.14
CA ARG A 141 9.75 -3.71 7.97
C ARG A 141 9.01 -4.31 9.15
N VAL A 142 9.42 -5.46 9.64
CA VAL A 142 8.82 -6.12 10.81
C VAL A 142 8.97 -5.24 12.05
N GLU A 143 10.13 -4.63 12.26
CA GLU A 143 10.37 -3.72 13.38
C GLU A 143 9.44 -2.50 13.33
N ILE A 144 9.31 -1.86 12.16
CA ILE A 144 8.43 -0.70 11.95
C ILE A 144 6.97 -1.08 12.21
N LEU A 145 6.51 -2.23 11.70
CA LEU A 145 5.15 -2.70 11.91
C LEU A 145 4.86 -2.98 13.39
N ASN A 146 5.81 -3.53 14.12
CA ASN A 146 5.67 -3.76 15.57
C ASN A 146 5.58 -2.44 16.34
N LYS A 147 6.40 -1.45 16.01
CA LYS A 147 6.32 -0.11 16.61
C LYS A 147 4.97 0.56 16.31
N LEU A 148 4.48 0.42 15.09
CA LEU A 148 3.19 0.95 14.68
C LEU A 148 2.03 0.30 15.46
N ARG A 149 2.04 -1.02 15.63
CA ARG A 149 1.04 -1.75 16.42
C ARG A 149 1.05 -1.31 17.88
N GLN A 150 2.22 -1.18 18.50
CA GLN A 150 2.34 -0.70 19.88
C GLN A 150 1.79 0.72 20.05
N SER A 151 2.16 1.61 19.14
CA SER A 151 1.66 3.01 19.17
C SER A 151 0.14 3.09 18.99
N ARG A 152 -0.40 2.25 18.12
CA ARG A 152 -1.85 2.18 17.87
C ARG A 152 -2.61 1.62 19.08
N ARG A 153 -2.08 0.58 19.73
CA ARG A 153 -2.65 0.02 20.94
C ARG A 153 -2.67 1.07 22.05
N ALA A 154 -1.56 1.77 22.30
CA ALA A 154 -1.48 2.83 23.29
C ALA A 154 -2.49 3.96 23.01
N LEU A 155 -2.67 4.35 21.74
CA LEU A 155 -3.67 5.34 21.35
C LEU A 155 -5.09 4.85 21.62
N TYR A 156 -5.39 3.58 21.27
CA TYR A 156 -6.70 3.00 21.51
C TYR A 156 -7.03 2.94 23.01
N GLU A 157 -6.11 2.48 23.84
CA GLU A 157 -6.26 2.41 25.29
C GLU A 157 -6.47 3.81 25.90
N ALA A 158 -5.75 4.82 25.40
CA ALA A 158 -5.92 6.22 25.83
C ALA A 158 -7.32 6.77 25.47
N LEU A 159 -7.80 6.48 24.26
CA LEU A 159 -9.14 6.90 23.82
C LEU A 159 -10.27 6.21 24.61
N GLU A 160 -10.11 4.91 24.89
CA GLU A 160 -11.10 4.19 25.71
C GLU A 160 -11.11 4.70 27.17
N ALA A 161 -9.94 4.97 27.75
CA ALA A 161 -9.84 5.57 29.07
C ALA A 161 -10.47 6.98 29.14
N GLU A 162 -10.40 7.73 28.06
CA GLU A 162 -11.03 9.04 27.95
C GLU A 162 -12.55 8.93 27.82
N LYS A 163 -13.06 8.02 27.01
CA LYS A 163 -14.50 7.74 26.91
C LYS A 163 -15.11 7.34 28.26
N CYS A 164 -14.43 6.48 29.03
CA CYS A 164 -14.90 6.09 30.37
C CYS A 164 -15.06 7.29 31.33
N LYS A 165 -14.16 8.28 31.25
CA LYS A 165 -14.25 9.49 32.07
C LYS A 165 -15.48 10.34 31.73
N TYR A 166 -15.94 10.35 30.49
CA TYR A 166 -17.11 11.11 30.07
C TYR A 166 -18.43 10.35 30.26
N SER A 167 -18.41 9.01 30.26
CA SER A 167 -19.62 8.21 30.51
C SER A 167 -20.09 8.25 31.96
N ASP A 168 -19.21 8.56 32.92
CA ASP A 168 -19.55 8.67 34.34
C ASP A 168 -20.10 10.03 34.73
N HIS A 169 -20.21 10.98 33.82
CA HIS A 169 -20.95 12.21 34.04
C HIS A 169 -22.40 12.05 33.56
N PRO A 170 -23.39 11.89 34.45
CA PRO A 170 -24.79 11.90 34.05
C PRO A 170 -25.07 13.24 33.37
N ILE A 171 -25.49 13.20 32.13
CA ILE A 171 -26.07 14.36 31.46
C ILE A 171 -27.25 14.78 32.31
N ARG A 172 -27.11 15.89 33.05
CA ARG A 172 -28.22 16.54 33.72
C ARG A 172 -29.16 16.96 32.61
N SER A 173 -30.24 16.23 32.43
CA SER A 173 -31.39 16.66 31.65
C SER A 173 -31.92 17.90 32.35
N GLU A 174 -31.62 19.08 31.85
CA GLU A 174 -32.38 20.28 32.20
C GLU A 174 -33.77 20.09 31.60
N GLU A 175 -34.68 19.58 32.42
CA GLU A 175 -36.10 19.70 32.18
C GLU A 175 -36.43 21.19 32.20
N HIS A 176 -36.50 21.82 31.04
CA HIS A 176 -37.23 23.06 30.87
C HIS A 176 -38.71 22.76 31.08
N THR A 177 -39.14 22.78 32.30
CA THR A 177 -40.53 23.07 32.66
C THR A 177 -40.82 24.49 32.20
N SER A 178 -41.37 24.65 31.02
CA SER A 178 -42.07 25.88 30.64
C SER A 178 -43.48 25.82 31.26
N GLU A 179 -43.62 26.38 32.44
CA GLU A 179 -44.90 26.98 32.86
C GLU A 179 -44.96 28.37 32.24
N LEU A 180 -45.91 28.55 31.34
CA LEU A 180 -46.89 29.68 31.25
C LEU A 180 -47.63 29.54 29.94
#